data_98fcb50e0ed3725a29c71b57968fbd64
#
_entry.id   98fcb50e0ed3725a29c71b57968fbd64
#
_cell.length_a   1.000
_cell.length_b   1.000
_cell.length_c   1.000
_cell.angle_alpha   90.00
_cell.angle_beta   90.00
_cell.angle_gamma   90.00
#
_symmetry.space_group_name_H-M   'P 1'
#
loop_
_entity.id
_entity.type
_entity.pdbx_description
1 polymer ?
#
loop_
_entity_poly.entity_id
_entity_poly.type
_entity_poly.pdbx_seq_one_letter_code
_entity_poly.pdbx_strand_id
1 'polypeptide(L)'
;ETFTNDITCGDYPRSRTWRGFTSFLKDYPGVNLLFGASSYDYIYSEKAPSHTARKIDDGLWYEAHNSALITDGTRRTEIFHKSKLVVGVEHTPYPRIFCPIDNMLGGVMGRCVGQDEISLLHVESGNGSIPVGCAVCYESVYGEYYTDYIRKGARAMTIITNDAWWGNTPGYRQHLSYASLRA
;
A
#
# COMPACT_ATOMS: atom_id res chain seq x y z
N GLU A 1 -0.21 -8.97 1.65
CA GLU A 1 -0.20 -7.69 0.95
C GLU A 1 -1.54 -7.00 1.16
N THR A 2 -2.57 -7.37 0.47
CA THR A 2 -3.90 -6.76 0.64
C THR A 2 -4.74 -7.58 1.62
N PHE A 3 -4.83 -7.14 2.86
CA PHE A 3 -5.72 -7.73 3.86
C PHE A 3 -7.16 -7.25 3.66
N THR A 4 -7.34 -6.00 3.25
CA THR A 4 -8.63 -5.37 3.03
C THR A 4 -8.60 -4.45 1.81
N ASN A 5 -9.78 -4.17 1.25
CA ASN A 5 -10.00 -3.28 0.11
C ASN A 5 -11.04 -2.19 0.41
N ASP A 6 -11.23 -1.83 1.69
CA ASP A 6 -12.24 -0.86 2.11
C ASP A 6 -11.65 0.43 2.72
N ILE A 7 -10.38 0.73 2.45
CA ILE A 7 -9.71 1.91 2.99
C ILE A 7 -9.95 3.13 2.08
N THR A 8 -10.54 4.17 2.64
CA THR A 8 -10.58 5.50 2.01
C THR A 8 -9.47 6.36 2.58
N CYS A 9 -8.59 6.85 1.72
CA CYS A 9 -7.49 7.72 2.13
C CYS A 9 -8.05 9.00 2.77
N GLY A 10 -7.47 9.39 3.92
CA GLY A 10 -7.93 10.56 4.67
C GLY A 10 -9.25 10.39 5.44
N ASP A 11 -10.01 9.31 5.22
CA ASP A 11 -11.26 9.02 5.94
C ASP A 11 -11.29 7.56 6.45
N TYR A 12 -10.29 7.20 7.25
CA TYR A 12 -10.15 5.85 7.80
C TYR A 12 -11.35 5.36 8.63
N PRO A 13 -12.03 6.21 9.45
CA PRO A 13 -13.21 5.81 10.21
C PRO A 13 -14.38 5.30 9.35
N ARG A 14 -14.42 5.60 8.07
CA ARG A 14 -15.39 5.05 7.13
C ARG A 14 -15.18 3.56 6.89
N SER A 15 -13.92 3.09 6.93
CA SER A 15 -13.58 1.67 6.76
C SER A 15 -14.10 0.82 7.91
N ARG A 16 -14.79 -0.26 7.58
CA ARG A 16 -15.24 -1.27 8.55
C ARG A 16 -14.05 -1.99 9.17
N THR A 17 -13.06 -2.34 8.35
CA THR A 17 -11.84 -3.02 8.78
C THR A 17 -11.05 -2.16 9.76
N TRP A 18 -10.86 -0.88 9.45
CA TRP A 18 -10.15 0.05 10.34
C TRP A 18 -10.87 0.19 11.69
N ARG A 19 -12.20 0.34 11.69
CA ARG A 19 -12.98 0.38 12.94
C ARG A 19 -12.84 -0.91 13.75
N GLY A 20 -12.82 -2.08 13.11
CA GLY A 20 -12.60 -3.36 13.75
C GLY A 20 -11.24 -3.43 14.44
N PHE A 21 -10.17 -3.02 13.74
CA PHE A 21 -8.81 -3.00 14.28
C PHE A 21 -8.65 -2.03 15.42
N THR A 22 -9.15 -0.81 15.28
CA THR A 22 -9.05 0.19 16.36
C THR A 22 -9.89 -0.19 17.58
N SER A 23 -11.02 -0.88 17.38
CA SER A 23 -11.80 -1.43 18.49
C SER A 23 -11.03 -2.53 19.23
N PHE A 24 -10.42 -3.46 18.49
CA PHE A 24 -9.59 -4.52 19.08
C PHE A 24 -8.39 -3.94 19.85
N LEU A 25 -7.69 -2.99 19.28
CA LEU A 25 -6.48 -2.41 19.90
C LEU A 25 -6.76 -1.62 21.18
N LYS A 26 -8.01 -1.21 21.44
CA LYS A 26 -8.37 -0.58 22.73
C LYS A 26 -8.12 -1.48 23.93
N ASP A 27 -8.26 -2.79 23.72
CA ASP A 27 -8.03 -3.79 24.77
C ASP A 27 -6.55 -4.16 24.91
N TYR A 28 -5.69 -3.68 23.98
CA TYR A 28 -4.25 -3.96 23.94
C TYR A 28 -3.43 -2.68 23.81
N PRO A 29 -3.39 -1.84 24.86
CA PRO A 29 -2.64 -0.59 24.81
C PRO A 29 -1.15 -0.84 24.60
N GLY A 30 -0.55 -0.05 23.71
CA GLY A 30 0.88 -0.19 23.34
C GLY A 30 1.15 -1.16 22.18
N VAL A 31 0.12 -1.86 21.66
CA VAL A 31 0.24 -2.65 20.45
C VAL A 31 0.01 -1.77 19.23
N ASN A 32 0.89 -1.89 18.24
CA ASN A 32 0.72 -1.26 16.93
C ASN A 32 0.42 -2.35 15.90
N LEU A 33 -0.56 -2.11 15.04
CA LEU A 33 -0.95 -3.03 13.99
C LEU A 33 -0.53 -2.46 12.64
N LEU A 34 0.34 -3.20 11.94
CA LEU A 34 0.72 -2.91 10.56
C LEU A 34 0.04 -3.93 9.63
N PHE A 35 -0.63 -3.43 8.61
CA PHE A 35 -1.35 -4.27 7.65
C PHE A 35 -1.33 -3.68 6.24
N GLY A 36 -1.52 -4.54 5.24
CA GLY A 36 -1.64 -4.15 3.83
C GLY A 36 -3.09 -3.96 3.41
N ALA A 37 -3.32 -3.01 2.52
CA ALA A 37 -4.65 -2.71 2.00
C ALA A 37 -4.62 -2.19 0.57
N SER A 38 -5.70 -2.45 -0.17
CA SER A 38 -6.06 -1.56 -1.27
C SER A 38 -6.75 -0.33 -0.67
N SER A 39 -6.27 0.85 -1.03
CA SER A 39 -6.83 2.11 -0.56
C SER A 39 -7.21 2.99 -1.75
N TYR A 40 -8.10 3.92 -1.52
CA TYR A 40 -8.74 4.71 -2.57
C TYR A 40 -8.79 6.18 -2.20
N ASP A 41 -8.39 7.03 -3.16
CA ASP A 41 -8.68 8.46 -3.16
C ASP A 41 -9.89 8.73 -4.04
N TYR A 42 -10.93 9.33 -3.46
CA TYR A 42 -12.11 9.77 -4.19
C TYR A 42 -11.98 11.23 -4.57
N ILE A 43 -12.13 11.52 -5.87
CA ILE A 43 -11.86 12.84 -6.45
C ILE A 43 -13.10 13.34 -7.17
N TYR A 44 -13.61 14.50 -6.75
CA TYR A 44 -14.70 15.18 -7.43
C TYR A 44 -14.14 16.08 -8.53
N SER A 45 -14.44 15.76 -9.79
CA SER A 45 -13.98 16.51 -10.95
C SER A 45 -14.87 16.25 -12.17
N GLU A 46 -15.15 17.28 -12.96
CA GLU A 46 -15.88 17.13 -14.23
C GLU A 46 -15.12 16.30 -15.26
N LYS A 47 -13.78 16.34 -15.20
CA LYS A 47 -12.88 15.60 -16.10
C LYS A 47 -12.04 14.61 -15.30
N ALA A 48 -11.52 13.60 -15.98
CA ALA A 48 -10.59 12.65 -15.39
C ALA A 48 -9.39 13.41 -14.76
N PRO A 49 -9.14 13.27 -13.44
CA PRO A 49 -8.05 13.97 -12.77
C PRO A 49 -6.67 13.47 -13.21
N SER A 50 -6.60 12.23 -13.64
CA SER A 50 -5.39 11.60 -14.18
C SER A 50 -5.71 10.55 -15.23
N HIS A 51 -4.69 9.99 -15.88
CA HIS A 51 -4.86 8.87 -16.81
C HIS A 51 -5.16 7.54 -16.12
N THR A 52 -4.80 7.41 -14.84
CA THR A 52 -5.03 6.22 -14.02
C THR A 52 -6.38 6.23 -13.32
N ALA A 53 -6.97 7.40 -13.13
CA ALA A 53 -8.26 7.56 -12.47
C ALA A 53 -9.38 6.79 -13.19
N ARG A 54 -10.23 6.17 -12.38
CA ARG A 54 -11.42 5.44 -12.87
C ARG A 54 -12.68 6.19 -12.49
N LYS A 55 -13.60 6.29 -13.44
CA LYS A 55 -14.91 6.92 -13.21
C LYS A 55 -15.81 5.98 -12.41
N ILE A 56 -16.45 6.52 -11.37
CA ILE A 56 -17.52 5.85 -10.61
C ILE A 56 -18.87 6.33 -11.10
N ASP A 57 -19.02 7.67 -11.16
CA ASP A 57 -20.25 8.34 -11.57
C ASP A 57 -19.91 9.70 -12.22
N ASP A 58 -20.90 10.44 -12.69
CA ASP A 58 -20.68 11.75 -13.23
C ASP A 58 -20.09 12.69 -12.17
N GLY A 59 -18.92 13.22 -12.49
CA GLY A 59 -18.16 14.09 -11.59
C GLY A 59 -17.46 13.36 -10.42
N LEU A 60 -17.52 12.03 -10.33
CA LEU A 60 -16.86 11.27 -9.27
C LEU A 60 -15.89 10.24 -9.86
N TRP A 61 -14.66 10.33 -9.42
CA TRP A 61 -13.54 9.46 -9.82
C TRP A 61 -12.86 8.85 -8.61
N TYR A 62 -12.08 7.80 -8.82
CA TYR A 62 -11.19 7.28 -7.81
C TYR A 62 -9.83 6.91 -8.39
N GLU A 63 -8.83 7.00 -7.55
CA GLU A 63 -7.51 6.42 -7.75
C GLU A 63 -7.28 5.33 -6.71
N ALA A 64 -6.68 4.23 -7.14
CA ALA A 64 -6.42 3.07 -6.29
C ALA A 64 -4.93 2.99 -5.95
N HIS A 65 -4.64 2.56 -4.73
CA HIS A 65 -3.28 2.35 -4.24
C HIS A 65 -3.14 0.98 -3.60
N ASN A 66 -1.97 0.40 -3.73
CA ASN A 66 -1.53 -0.72 -2.89
C ASN A 66 -0.76 -0.12 -1.71
N SER A 67 -1.23 -0.34 -0.49
CA SER A 67 -0.79 0.45 0.66
C SER A 67 -0.44 -0.41 1.86
N ALA A 68 0.47 0.10 2.68
CA ALA A 68 0.72 -0.33 4.04
C ALA A 68 0.19 0.71 5.02
N LEU A 69 -0.52 0.28 6.05
CA LEU A 69 -1.05 1.14 7.10
C LEU A 69 -0.55 0.66 8.45
N ILE A 70 -0.29 1.62 9.34
CA ILE A 70 -0.03 1.35 10.75
C ILE A 70 -1.00 2.14 11.62
N THR A 71 -1.52 1.51 12.66
CA THR A 71 -2.38 2.14 13.67
C THR A 71 -2.10 1.57 15.05
N ASP A 72 -2.22 2.39 16.08
CA ASP A 72 -2.01 2.05 17.49
C ASP A 72 -3.32 1.92 18.28
N GLY A 73 -4.46 1.92 17.57
CA GLY A 73 -5.79 1.89 18.21
C GLY A 73 -6.31 3.24 18.67
N THR A 74 -5.48 4.30 18.62
CA THR A 74 -5.94 5.68 18.71
C THR A 74 -6.46 6.14 17.34
N ARG A 75 -6.71 7.43 17.15
CA ARG A 75 -7.06 7.96 15.84
C ARG A 75 -5.84 8.14 14.90
N ARG A 76 -4.63 7.89 15.41
CA ARG A 76 -3.43 7.98 14.61
C ARG A 76 -3.35 6.77 13.67
N THR A 77 -3.31 7.05 12.40
CA THR A 77 -3.09 6.06 11.35
C THR A 77 -2.16 6.70 10.32
N GLU A 78 -1.08 6.01 10.02
CA GLU A 78 -0.16 6.41 8.96
C GLU A 78 -0.32 5.46 7.80
N ILE A 79 -0.14 5.96 6.60
CA ILE A 79 -0.25 5.21 5.36
C ILE A 79 0.99 5.44 4.49
N PHE A 80 1.44 4.37 3.87
CA PHE A 80 2.44 4.37 2.81
C PHE A 80 1.85 3.73 1.57
N HIS A 81 1.92 4.39 0.43
CA HIS A 81 1.53 3.83 -0.85
C HIS A 81 2.75 3.21 -1.54
N LYS A 82 2.61 1.98 -1.99
CA LYS A 82 3.65 1.25 -2.70
C LYS A 82 4.23 2.10 -3.84
N SER A 83 5.55 2.27 -3.84
CA SER A 83 6.25 3.11 -4.82
C SER A 83 6.65 2.33 -6.08
N LYS A 84 7.07 1.07 -5.92
CA LYS A 84 7.54 0.21 -7.03
C LYS A 84 6.42 -0.74 -7.47
N LEU A 85 5.54 -0.22 -8.31
CA LEU A 85 4.41 -0.97 -8.85
C LEU A 85 4.86 -2.01 -9.88
N VAL A 86 4.20 -3.16 -9.87
CA VAL A 86 4.43 -4.24 -10.85
C VAL A 86 3.76 -3.89 -12.16
N VAL A 87 4.58 -3.77 -13.22
CA VAL A 87 4.10 -3.43 -14.56
C VAL A 87 3.16 -4.52 -15.08
N GLY A 88 2.03 -4.11 -15.65
CA GLY A 88 1.00 -4.99 -16.21
C GLY A 88 -0.05 -5.41 -15.17
N VAL A 89 0.34 -5.68 -13.93
CA VAL A 89 -0.58 -6.11 -12.86
C VAL A 89 -1.10 -4.93 -12.04
N GLU A 90 -0.20 -4.08 -11.57
CA GLU A 90 -0.55 -2.91 -10.74
C GLU A 90 -0.49 -1.61 -11.53
N HIS A 91 0.38 -1.52 -12.52
CA HIS A 91 0.61 -0.32 -13.29
C HIS A 91 0.51 -0.59 -14.79
N THR A 92 -0.31 0.19 -15.48
CA THR A 92 -0.40 0.18 -16.94
C THR A 92 0.78 0.96 -17.52
N PRO A 93 1.66 0.35 -18.34
CA PRO A 93 2.74 1.06 -18.99
C PRO A 93 2.18 2.10 -19.96
N TYR A 94 2.88 3.23 -20.12
CA TYR A 94 2.45 4.32 -21.00
C TYR A 94 0.96 4.66 -20.85
N PRO A 95 0.48 5.09 -19.67
CA PRO A 95 -0.95 5.18 -19.36
C PRO A 95 -1.73 6.12 -20.29
N ARG A 96 -1.06 7.12 -20.87
CA ARG A 96 -1.68 8.02 -21.88
C ARG A 96 -2.15 7.28 -23.13
N ILE A 97 -1.51 6.15 -23.47
CA ILE A 97 -1.81 5.35 -24.66
C ILE A 97 -2.71 4.18 -24.29
N PHE A 98 -2.31 3.40 -23.27
CA PHE A 98 -2.97 2.13 -22.98
C PHE A 98 -4.23 2.28 -22.10
N CYS A 99 -4.34 3.29 -21.24
CA CYS A 99 -5.57 3.47 -20.45
C CYS A 99 -6.82 3.76 -21.30
N PRO A 100 -6.78 4.59 -22.36
CA PRO A 100 -7.92 4.72 -23.26
C PRO A 100 -8.33 3.40 -23.95
N ILE A 101 -7.34 2.60 -24.38
CA ILE A 101 -7.57 1.29 -24.99
C ILE A 101 -8.18 0.33 -23.98
N ASP A 102 -7.62 0.28 -22.76
CA ASP A 102 -8.13 -0.55 -21.67
C ASP A 102 -9.57 -0.17 -21.30
N ASN A 103 -9.93 1.12 -21.30
CA ASN A 103 -11.31 1.56 -21.10
C ASN A 103 -12.28 0.97 -22.14
N MET A 104 -11.85 0.90 -23.42
CA MET A 104 -12.66 0.28 -24.49
C MET A 104 -12.80 -1.24 -24.30
N LEU A 105 -11.82 -1.89 -23.67
CA LEU A 105 -11.78 -3.32 -23.42
C LEU A 105 -12.37 -3.74 -22.07
N GLY A 106 -13.00 -2.82 -21.35
CA GLY A 106 -13.66 -3.11 -20.06
C GLY A 106 -12.81 -2.84 -18.82
N GLY A 107 -11.61 -2.23 -18.97
CA GLY A 107 -10.84 -1.74 -17.84
C GLY A 107 -10.20 -2.81 -16.98
N VAL A 108 -9.57 -3.80 -17.57
CA VAL A 108 -8.98 -4.97 -16.88
C VAL A 108 -7.54 -4.77 -16.41
N MET A 109 -6.82 -3.77 -16.94
CA MET A 109 -5.43 -3.51 -16.57
C MET A 109 -5.33 -2.85 -15.19
N GLY A 110 -4.26 -3.15 -14.46
CA GLY A 110 -3.96 -2.50 -13.19
C GLY A 110 -3.67 -1.00 -13.36
N ARG A 111 -4.22 -0.19 -12.48
CA ARG A 111 -4.07 1.27 -12.49
C ARG A 111 -3.83 1.83 -11.10
N CYS A 112 -3.03 1.13 -10.31
CA CYS A 112 -2.60 1.69 -9.04
C CYS A 112 -1.74 2.92 -9.27
N VAL A 113 -1.88 3.89 -8.38
CA VAL A 113 -1.00 5.06 -8.27
C VAL A 113 -0.04 4.79 -7.13
N GLY A 114 1.25 4.90 -7.41
CA GLY A 114 2.31 4.81 -6.42
C GLY A 114 2.67 6.18 -5.88
N GLN A 115 3.34 6.23 -4.73
CA GLN A 115 4.00 7.45 -4.27
C GLN A 115 5.44 7.53 -4.80
N ASP A 116 5.92 8.74 -5.06
CA ASP A 116 7.24 8.96 -5.65
C ASP A 116 8.36 8.67 -4.65
N GLU A 117 8.17 9.08 -3.39
CA GLU A 117 9.17 8.94 -2.34
C GLU A 117 8.76 7.91 -1.29
N ILE A 118 9.75 7.21 -0.76
CA ILE A 118 9.55 6.37 0.43
C ILE A 118 9.22 7.24 1.63
N SER A 119 8.30 6.76 2.47
CA SER A 119 7.97 7.34 3.77
C SER A 119 8.14 6.29 4.86
N LEU A 120 8.54 6.75 6.05
CA LEU A 120 8.63 5.89 7.22
C LEU A 120 7.26 5.84 7.90
N LEU A 121 6.92 4.67 8.42
CA LEU A 121 5.83 4.47 9.35
C LEU A 121 6.40 4.49 10.77
N HIS A 122 5.59 4.82 11.76
CA HIS A 122 6.05 4.97 13.13
C HIS A 122 5.30 4.03 14.06
N VAL A 123 6.07 3.20 14.76
CA VAL A 123 5.59 2.38 15.86
C VAL A 123 5.65 3.20 17.14
N GLU A 124 4.51 3.46 17.75
CA GLU A 124 4.42 4.15 19.02
C GLU A 124 4.67 3.19 20.18
N SER A 125 5.56 3.58 21.08
CA SER A 125 5.86 2.81 22.30
C SER A 125 5.94 3.74 23.51
N GLY A 126 5.89 3.15 24.71
CA GLY A 126 6.08 3.92 25.95
C GLY A 126 7.41 4.66 26.05
N ASN A 127 8.40 4.28 25.24
CA ASN A 127 9.74 4.89 25.19
C ASN A 127 9.94 5.83 23.99
N GLY A 128 8.87 6.16 23.26
CA GLY A 128 8.89 7.04 22.11
C GLY A 128 8.51 6.37 20.79
N SER A 129 8.60 7.12 19.72
CA SER A 129 8.24 6.71 18.38
C SER A 129 9.45 6.06 17.68
N ILE A 130 9.25 4.88 17.08
CA ILE A 130 10.28 4.12 16.39
C ILE A 130 9.97 4.16 14.88
N PRO A 131 10.82 4.78 14.05
CA PRO A 131 10.63 4.79 12.61
C PRO A 131 10.89 3.40 12.01
N VAL A 132 9.95 2.90 11.23
CA VAL A 132 10.04 1.62 10.54
C VAL A 132 9.80 1.80 9.06
N GLY A 133 10.57 1.11 8.22
CA GLY A 133 10.32 0.99 6.79
C GLY A 133 9.35 -0.14 6.52
N CYS A 134 8.57 -0.01 5.45
CA CYS A 134 7.69 -1.06 4.98
C CYS A 134 7.87 -1.27 3.48
N ALA A 135 8.39 -2.41 3.08
CA ALA A 135 8.43 -2.83 1.69
C ALA A 135 7.20 -3.68 1.37
N VAL A 136 6.46 -3.27 0.34
CA VAL A 136 5.25 -3.98 -0.08
C VAL A 136 5.60 -4.94 -1.19
N CYS A 137 5.50 -6.25 -0.91
CA CYS A 137 5.69 -7.34 -1.88
C CYS A 137 7.04 -7.24 -2.60
N TYR A 138 7.01 -7.09 -3.91
CA TYR A 138 8.19 -7.08 -4.77
C TYR A 138 9.17 -5.91 -4.52
N GLU A 139 8.78 -4.89 -3.75
CA GLU A 139 9.70 -3.82 -3.34
C GLU A 139 10.91 -4.36 -2.56
N SER A 140 10.75 -5.46 -1.82
CA SER A 140 11.81 -6.11 -1.07
C SER A 140 12.97 -6.63 -1.94
N VAL A 141 12.74 -6.82 -3.24
CA VAL A 141 13.76 -7.28 -4.20
C VAL A 141 14.76 -6.18 -4.54
N TYR A 142 14.35 -4.91 -4.49
CA TYR A 142 15.19 -3.78 -4.85
C TYR A 142 16.10 -3.35 -3.69
N GLY A 143 17.39 -3.74 -3.74
CA GLY A 143 18.34 -3.50 -2.66
C GLY A 143 18.58 -2.02 -2.34
N GLU A 144 18.78 -1.17 -3.35
CA GLU A 144 18.96 0.27 -3.14
C GLU A 144 17.71 0.91 -2.51
N TYR A 145 16.54 0.58 -3.02
CA TYR A 145 15.26 1.04 -2.47
C TYR A 145 15.11 0.67 -0.99
N TYR A 146 15.47 -0.56 -0.63
CA TYR A 146 15.47 -1.02 0.74
C TYR A 146 16.45 -0.24 1.62
N THR A 147 17.66 0.02 1.08
CA THR A 147 18.70 0.79 1.76
C THR A 147 18.29 2.25 1.99
N ASP A 148 17.47 2.82 1.12
CA ASP A 148 16.99 4.20 1.25
C ASP A 148 16.10 4.39 2.49
N TYR A 149 15.35 3.37 2.92
CA TYR A 149 14.65 3.41 4.20
C TYR A 149 15.62 3.58 5.38
N ILE A 150 16.73 2.84 5.37
CA ILE A 150 17.75 2.93 6.40
C ILE A 150 18.41 4.33 6.39
N ARG A 151 18.73 4.85 5.20
CA ARG A 151 19.26 6.22 5.04
C ARG A 151 18.31 7.29 5.55
N LYS A 152 16.99 7.09 5.41
CA LYS A 152 15.94 7.96 5.97
C LYS A 152 15.74 7.77 7.48
N GLY A 153 16.44 6.83 8.12
CA GLY A 153 16.43 6.64 9.56
C GLY A 153 15.56 5.50 10.06
N ALA A 154 15.10 4.59 9.20
CA ALA A 154 14.40 3.39 9.65
C ALA A 154 15.27 2.57 10.60
N ARG A 155 14.71 2.19 11.74
CA ARG A 155 15.37 1.34 12.75
C ARG A 155 14.97 -0.12 12.65
N ALA A 156 13.89 -0.38 11.93
CA ALA A 156 13.45 -1.73 11.58
C ALA A 156 12.81 -1.70 10.19
N MET A 157 12.78 -2.87 9.56
CA MET A 157 12.11 -3.06 8.26
C MET A 157 11.05 -4.14 8.37
N THR A 158 9.94 -3.92 7.71
CA THR A 158 8.87 -4.88 7.55
C THR A 158 8.66 -5.17 6.07
N ILE A 159 8.26 -6.39 5.76
CA ILE A 159 7.84 -6.79 4.42
C ILE A 159 6.44 -7.34 4.54
N ILE A 160 5.50 -6.76 3.82
CA ILE A 160 4.14 -7.27 3.71
C ILE A 160 3.90 -7.79 2.30
N THR A 161 3.48 -9.04 2.19
CA THR A 161 3.27 -9.67 0.89
C THR A 161 2.13 -10.69 0.96
N ASN A 162 1.57 -10.98 -0.21
CA ASN A 162 0.69 -12.12 -0.41
C ASN A 162 1.33 -13.01 -1.48
N ASP A 163 2.05 -14.02 -1.05
CA ASP A 163 2.74 -14.94 -1.95
C ASP A 163 1.87 -16.14 -2.38
N ALA A 164 0.59 -16.18 -2.00
CA ALA A 164 -0.31 -17.28 -2.35
C ALA A 164 -0.52 -17.44 -3.87
N TRP A 165 -0.39 -16.35 -4.63
CA TRP A 165 -0.51 -16.38 -6.08
C TRP A 165 0.65 -17.10 -6.80
N TRP A 166 1.77 -17.36 -6.12
CA TRP A 166 2.84 -18.22 -6.64
C TRP A 166 2.43 -19.70 -6.70
N GLY A 167 1.36 -20.10 -5.98
CA GLY A 167 0.94 -21.48 -5.90
C GLY A 167 2.05 -22.40 -5.37
N ASN A 168 2.09 -23.64 -5.86
CA ASN A 168 3.11 -24.61 -5.46
C ASN A 168 4.38 -24.51 -6.34
N THR A 169 4.95 -23.30 -6.45
CA THR A 169 6.21 -23.06 -7.16
C THR A 169 7.29 -22.63 -6.16
N PRO A 170 8.58 -22.66 -6.51
CA PRO A 170 9.64 -22.18 -5.63
C PRO A 170 9.64 -20.64 -5.45
N GLY A 171 8.79 -19.91 -6.17
CA GLY A 171 8.77 -18.44 -6.19
C GLY A 171 8.61 -17.81 -4.80
N TYR A 172 7.68 -18.31 -3.98
CA TYR A 172 7.46 -17.80 -2.62
C TYR A 172 8.68 -17.99 -1.72
N ARG A 173 9.41 -19.12 -1.86
CA ARG A 173 10.64 -19.38 -1.10
C ARG A 173 11.75 -18.43 -1.51
N GLN A 174 11.88 -18.21 -2.81
CA GLN A 174 12.85 -17.26 -3.34
C GLN A 174 12.52 -15.85 -2.88
N HIS A 175 11.25 -15.43 -2.91
CA HIS A 175 10.82 -14.13 -2.43
C HIS A 175 11.14 -13.97 -0.93
N LEU A 176 10.82 -14.96 -0.08
CA LEU A 176 11.15 -14.93 1.33
C LEU A 176 12.68 -14.82 1.57
N SER A 177 13.52 -15.45 0.73
CA SER A 177 14.96 -15.41 0.89
C SER A 177 15.56 -14.00 0.77
N TYR A 178 14.88 -13.09 0.07
CA TYR A 178 15.30 -11.68 0.00
C TYR A 178 15.24 -10.99 1.36
N ALA A 179 14.32 -11.36 2.24
CA ALA A 179 14.28 -10.81 3.60
C ALA A 179 15.61 -11.06 4.34
N SER A 180 16.13 -12.31 4.25
CA SER A 180 17.42 -12.66 4.85
C SER A 180 18.61 -11.95 4.19
N LEU A 181 18.52 -11.64 2.90
CA LEU A 181 19.58 -10.90 2.20
C LEU A 181 19.60 -9.40 2.56
N ARG A 182 18.49 -8.89 3.10
CA ARG A 182 18.34 -7.47 3.48
C ARG A 182 18.59 -7.22 4.97
N ALA A 183 18.51 -8.28 5.79
CA ALA A 183 18.82 -8.23 7.23
C ALA A 183 20.33 -8.22 7.48
#